data_2322fcf19f22022d7be23880da6042b4
#
_entry.id   2322fcf19f22022d7be23880da6042b4
#
_cell.length_a   1.000
_cell.length_b   1.000
_cell.length_c   1.000
_cell.angle_alpha   90.00
_cell.angle_beta   90.00
_cell.angle_gamma   90.00
#
_symmetry.space_group_name_H-M   'P 1'
#
loop_
_entity.id
_entity.type
_entity.pdbx_description
1 polymer ?
#
loop_
_entity_poly.entity_id
_entity_poly.type
_entity_poly.pdbx_seq_one_letter_code
_entity_poly.pdbx_strand_id
1 'polypeptide(L)'
;MATLYVTEYGTIAGLPATANGQVPLEPPIADYTVAIPGTSPPFQPGTRMLRLHCDAICSLLIGPAGSTSATISNGRWATNQTEYRGVPEGRGFVVSVVANV
;
A
#
# COMPACT_ATOMS: atom_id res chain seq x y z
N MET A 1 5.94 -13.47 -13.15
CA MET A 1 5.07 -12.29 -13.29
C MET A 1 5.26 -11.41 -12.06
N ALA A 2 5.44 -10.12 -12.28
CA ALA A 2 5.66 -9.19 -11.18
C ALA A 2 4.34 -8.86 -10.46
N THR A 3 4.36 -8.85 -9.14
CA THR A 3 3.16 -8.69 -8.33
C THR A 3 3.43 -7.79 -7.13
N LEU A 4 2.48 -6.89 -6.85
CA LEU A 4 2.43 -6.11 -5.63
C LEU A 4 1.38 -6.73 -4.72
N TYR A 5 1.77 -7.06 -3.49
CA TYR A 5 0.86 -7.61 -2.48
C TYR A 5 0.40 -6.46 -1.58
N VAL A 6 -0.92 -6.29 -1.47
CA VAL A 6 -1.52 -5.19 -0.72
C VAL A 6 -2.36 -5.75 0.41
N THR A 7 -2.10 -5.29 1.62
CA THR A 7 -2.92 -5.61 2.80
C THR A 7 -3.45 -4.29 3.38
N GLU A 8 -4.76 -4.20 3.56
CA GLU A 8 -5.42 -2.99 4.09
C GLU A 8 -5.80 -3.19 5.53
N TYR A 9 -5.41 -2.25 6.39
CA TYR A 9 -5.72 -2.28 7.81
C TYR A 9 -6.57 -1.07 8.19
N GLY A 10 -7.65 -1.31 8.94
CA GLY A 10 -8.52 -0.25 9.40
C GLY A 10 -8.24 0.19 10.82
N THR A 11 -7.70 -0.71 11.64
CA THR A 11 -7.44 -0.44 13.04
C THR A 11 -5.95 -0.51 13.31
N ILE A 12 -5.46 0.47 14.07
CA ILE A 12 -4.06 0.55 14.46
C ILE A 12 -4.00 0.52 15.98
N ALA A 13 -3.26 -0.45 16.52
CA ALA A 13 -3.08 -0.56 17.96
C ALA A 13 -1.85 0.23 18.39
N GLY A 14 -1.98 1.01 19.47
CA GLY A 14 -0.85 1.66 20.09
C GLY A 14 0.01 0.67 20.87
N LEU A 15 1.30 0.90 20.90
CA LEU A 15 2.22 0.16 21.74
C LEU A 15 2.03 0.57 23.22
N PRO A 16 2.59 -0.19 24.19
CA PRO A 16 2.47 0.18 25.60
C PRO A 16 2.91 1.62 25.86
N ALA A 17 2.40 2.23 26.93
CA ALA A 17 2.61 3.62 27.25
C ALA A 17 4.08 4.03 27.40
N THR A 18 4.96 3.08 27.64
CA THR A 18 6.41 3.33 27.76
C THR A 18 7.13 3.31 26.41
N ALA A 19 6.43 3.00 25.31
CA ALA A 19 7.01 2.94 23.98
C ALA A 19 6.18 3.79 23.02
N ASN A 20 6.86 4.53 22.14
CA ASN A 20 6.20 5.30 21.09
C ASN A 20 6.08 4.43 19.84
N GLY A 21 4.89 4.36 19.29
CA GLY A 21 4.67 3.64 18.05
C GLY A 21 3.30 3.02 17.97
N GLN A 22 2.99 2.52 16.80
CA GLN A 22 1.71 1.90 16.49
C GLN A 22 1.95 0.71 15.58
N VAL A 23 1.08 -0.30 15.69
CA VAL A 23 1.13 -1.47 14.82
C VAL A 23 -0.26 -1.72 14.22
N PRO A 24 -0.34 -2.27 12.99
CA PRO A 24 -1.62 -2.66 12.42
C PRO A 24 -2.24 -3.77 13.26
N LEU A 25 -3.55 -3.70 13.43
CA LEU A 25 -4.29 -4.69 14.22
C LEU A 25 -4.93 -5.71 13.28
N GLU A 26 -4.66 -6.99 13.53
CA GLU A 26 -5.27 -8.09 12.79
C GLU A 26 -6.71 -8.34 13.26
N PRO A 27 -7.59 -8.87 12.40
CA PRO A 27 -7.36 -9.20 11.00
C PRO A 27 -7.39 -7.96 10.10
N PRO A 28 -6.78 -8.01 8.89
CA PRO A 28 -6.86 -6.90 7.95
C PRO A 28 -8.27 -6.77 7.38
N ILE A 29 -8.58 -5.58 6.85
CA ILE A 29 -9.85 -5.34 6.15
C ILE A 29 -9.86 -6.05 4.80
N ALA A 30 -8.73 -6.03 4.09
CA ALA A 30 -8.61 -6.60 2.76
C ALA A 30 -7.18 -7.06 2.51
N ASP A 31 -7.02 -8.05 1.66
CA ASP A 31 -5.72 -8.62 1.34
C ASP A 31 -5.79 -9.12 -0.11
N TYR A 32 -4.99 -8.54 -1.00
CA TYR A 32 -5.09 -8.84 -2.43
C TYR A 32 -3.77 -8.54 -3.13
N THR A 33 -3.74 -8.82 -4.43
CA THR A 33 -2.57 -8.58 -5.27
C THR A 33 -2.91 -7.62 -6.40
N VAL A 34 -1.89 -6.88 -6.85
CA VAL A 34 -1.97 -6.00 -8.02
C VAL A 34 -0.87 -6.41 -8.99
N ALA A 35 -1.24 -6.71 -10.22
CA ALA A 35 -0.24 -7.02 -11.26
C ALA A 35 0.59 -5.77 -11.55
N ILE A 36 1.89 -5.96 -11.80
CA ILE A 36 2.80 -4.88 -12.20
C ILE A 36 3.03 -4.98 -13.71
N PRO A 37 2.64 -3.95 -14.50
CA PRO A 37 2.00 -2.69 -14.14
C PRO A 37 0.51 -2.84 -13.85
N GLY A 38 -0.02 -1.95 -13.03
CA GLY A 38 -1.44 -1.95 -12.74
C GLY A 38 -1.82 -0.94 -11.67
N THR A 39 -3.11 -0.89 -11.37
CA THR A 39 -3.67 -0.02 -10.35
C THR A 39 -4.65 -0.81 -9.51
N SER A 40 -4.61 -0.63 -8.20
CA SER A 40 -5.53 -1.32 -7.28
C SER A 40 -6.95 -0.78 -7.43
N PRO A 41 -7.97 -1.55 -6.98
CA PRO A 41 -9.27 -0.95 -6.73
C PRO A 41 -9.15 0.10 -5.61
N PRO A 42 -10.15 0.99 -5.46
CA PRO A 42 -10.16 1.93 -4.35
C PRO A 42 -10.09 1.20 -3.01
N PHE A 43 -9.32 1.75 -2.07
CA PHE A 43 -9.21 1.17 -0.73
C PHE A 43 -10.56 1.19 -0.03
N GLN A 44 -10.78 0.23 0.85
CA GLN A 44 -12.02 0.15 1.64
C GLN A 44 -12.21 1.43 2.47
N PRO A 45 -13.47 1.82 2.74
CA PRO A 45 -13.74 3.08 3.45
C PRO A 45 -13.06 3.20 4.80
N GLY A 46 -12.86 2.09 5.49
CA GLY A 46 -12.21 2.09 6.81
C GLY A 46 -10.70 1.96 6.79
N THR A 47 -10.08 1.88 5.63
CA THR A 47 -8.63 1.65 5.52
C THR A 47 -7.85 2.89 5.94
N ARG A 48 -6.91 2.71 6.87
CA ARG A 48 -6.05 3.77 7.40
C ARG A 48 -4.57 3.47 7.22
N MET A 49 -4.20 2.21 6.99
CA MET A 49 -2.81 1.80 6.80
C MET A 49 -2.74 0.66 5.80
N LEU A 50 -1.68 0.66 5.00
CA LEU A 50 -1.39 -0.40 4.05
C LEU A 50 -0.08 -1.09 4.41
N ARG A 51 -0.04 -2.40 4.21
CA ARG A 51 1.21 -3.13 4.10
C ARG A 51 1.41 -3.45 2.63
N LEU A 52 2.52 -3.02 2.07
CA LEU A 52 2.84 -3.20 0.66
C LEU A 52 4.11 -4.03 0.53
N HIS A 53 4.06 -5.08 -0.29
CA HIS A 53 5.21 -5.92 -0.57
C HIS A 53 5.28 -6.18 -2.06
N CYS A 54 6.42 -5.87 -2.69
CA CYS A 54 6.64 -6.14 -4.10
C CYS A 54 7.61 -7.29 -4.29
N ASP A 55 7.39 -8.11 -5.31
CA ASP A 55 8.29 -9.21 -5.65
C ASP A 55 9.21 -8.89 -6.83
N ALA A 56 9.20 -7.65 -7.28
CA ALA A 56 10.04 -7.18 -8.39
C ALA A 56 10.35 -5.70 -8.20
N ILE A 57 11.40 -5.22 -8.86
CA ILE A 57 11.77 -3.81 -8.82
C ILE A 57 10.66 -2.99 -9.49
N CYS A 58 10.14 -2.01 -8.78
CA CYS A 58 9.01 -1.22 -9.25
C CYS A 58 9.03 0.20 -8.69
N SER A 59 8.16 1.04 -9.23
CA SER A 59 7.84 2.34 -8.66
C SER A 59 6.34 2.41 -8.42
N LEU A 60 5.93 3.02 -7.31
CA LEU A 60 4.50 3.12 -7.01
C LEU A 60 4.12 4.51 -6.52
N LEU A 61 2.84 4.82 -6.64
CA LEU A 61 2.26 6.09 -6.22
C LEU A 61 0.89 5.82 -5.63
N ILE A 62 0.61 6.43 -4.49
CA ILE A 62 -0.68 6.34 -3.82
C ILE A 62 -1.37 7.69 -3.95
N GLY A 63 -2.64 7.70 -4.35
CA GLY A 63 -3.39 8.93 -4.50
C GLY A 63 -4.83 8.68 -4.90
N PRO A 64 -5.57 9.75 -5.26
CA PRO A 64 -6.99 9.65 -5.60
C PRO A 64 -7.24 8.72 -6.79
N ALA A 65 -8.33 7.98 -6.73
CA ALA A 65 -8.75 7.13 -7.84
C ALA A 65 -9.03 7.97 -9.08
N GLY A 66 -8.68 7.43 -10.25
CA GLY A 66 -8.92 8.08 -11.53
C GLY A 66 -7.88 9.12 -11.94
N SER A 67 -7.05 9.59 -11.02
CA SER A 67 -6.01 10.59 -11.33
C SER A 67 -4.60 10.15 -10.91
N THR A 68 -4.45 8.96 -10.37
CA THR A 68 -3.17 8.44 -9.88
C THR A 68 -2.62 7.42 -10.86
N SER A 69 -1.45 7.73 -11.42
CA SER A 69 -0.75 6.86 -12.36
C SER A 69 0.74 6.91 -12.06
N ALA A 70 1.30 5.78 -11.65
CA ALA A 70 2.71 5.70 -11.30
C ALA A 70 3.59 5.86 -12.54
N THR A 71 4.74 6.47 -12.34
CA THR A 71 5.79 6.58 -13.35
C THR A 71 7.11 6.10 -12.77
N ILE A 72 8.11 5.90 -13.63
CA ILE A 72 9.44 5.50 -13.17
C ILE A 72 10.14 6.59 -12.35
N SER A 73 9.58 7.79 -12.31
CA SER A 73 10.09 8.88 -11.47
C SER A 73 9.57 8.80 -10.03
N ASN A 74 8.59 7.96 -9.74
CA ASN A 74 8.11 7.76 -8.39
C ASN A 74 9.09 6.88 -7.61
N GLY A 75 8.94 6.86 -6.29
CA GLY A 75 9.85 6.11 -5.42
C GLY A 75 10.08 4.68 -5.89
N ARG A 76 11.34 4.31 -6.05
CA ARG A 76 11.73 3.00 -6.57
C ARG A 76 11.91 2.00 -5.43
N TRP A 77 11.33 0.84 -5.59
CA TRP A 77 11.36 -0.24 -4.61
C TRP A 77 12.23 -1.39 -5.10
N ALA A 78 13.00 -1.95 -4.19
CA ALA A 78 13.79 -3.14 -4.47
C ALA A 78 12.89 -4.39 -4.49
N THR A 79 13.41 -5.47 -5.09
CA THR A 79 12.74 -6.77 -5.04
C THR A 79 12.57 -7.22 -3.59
N ASN A 80 11.39 -7.72 -3.25
CA ASN A 80 11.04 -8.21 -1.91
C ASN A 80 11.09 -7.13 -0.82
N GLN A 81 10.87 -5.89 -1.20
CA GLN A 81 10.77 -4.79 -0.24
C GLN A 81 9.36 -4.73 0.34
N THR A 82 9.27 -4.51 1.65
CA THR A 82 8.01 -4.35 2.36
C THR A 82 8.01 -3.01 3.06
N GLU A 83 6.91 -2.25 2.94
CA GLU A 83 6.73 -0.99 3.66
C GLU A 83 5.29 -0.85 4.14
N TYR A 84 5.14 -0.10 5.21
CA TYR A 84 3.82 0.30 5.72
C TYR A 84 3.59 1.76 5.40
N ARG A 85 2.39 2.08 4.88
CA ARG A 85 2.02 3.44 4.50
C ARG A 85 0.69 3.80 5.10
N GLY A 86 0.59 4.98 5.70
CA GLY A 86 -0.68 5.54 6.13
C GLY A 86 -1.44 6.12 4.95
N VAL A 87 -2.77 5.98 4.94
CA VAL A 87 -3.62 6.54 3.90
C VAL A 87 -4.82 7.24 4.54
N PRO A 88 -5.39 8.28 3.88
CA PRO A 88 -6.58 8.95 4.40
C PRO A 88 -7.78 8.01 4.38
N GLU A 89 -8.46 7.94 5.51
CA GLU A 89 -9.64 7.11 5.65
C GLU A 89 -10.80 7.67 4.83
N GLY A 90 -11.53 6.78 4.13
CA GLY A 90 -12.74 7.16 3.42
C GLY A 90 -12.56 7.95 2.13
N ARG A 91 -11.32 8.11 1.64
CA ARG A 91 -11.05 8.90 0.43
C ARG A 91 -11.04 8.07 -0.84
N GLY A 92 -11.11 6.75 -0.76
CA GLY A 92 -11.09 5.89 -1.94
C GLY A 92 -9.81 6.01 -2.75
N PHE A 93 -8.67 6.18 -2.09
CA PHE A 93 -7.38 6.24 -2.76
C PHE A 93 -7.03 4.87 -3.37
N VAL A 94 -6.10 4.88 -4.29
CA VAL A 94 -5.59 3.68 -4.96
C VAL A 94 -4.06 3.69 -4.93
N VAL A 95 -3.47 2.51 -5.14
CA VAL A 95 -2.04 2.41 -5.42
C VAL A 95 -1.86 2.02 -6.88
N SER A 96 -1.03 2.80 -7.58
CA SER A 96 -0.63 2.53 -8.96
C SER A 96 0.82 2.10 -8.96
N VAL A 97 1.18 1.10 -9.75
CA VAL A 97 2.53 0.53 -9.75
C VAL A 97 2.98 0.24 -11.18
N VAL A 98 4.26 0.52 -11.46
CA VAL A 98 4.88 0.21 -12.75
C VAL A 98 6.24 -0.45 -12.51
N ALA A 99 6.68 -1.26 -13.47
CA ALA A 99 8.03 -1.82 -13.43
C ALA A 99 9.07 -0.71 -13.59
N ASN A 100 10.19 -0.85 -12.89
CA ASN A 100 11.27 0.14 -12.94
C ASN A 100 12.62 -0.56 -12.93
N VAL A 101 12.86 -1.34 -13.95
CA VAL A 101 14.13 -2.06 -14.15
C VAL A 101 15.01 -1.37 -15.18
#